data_d0494dd8a2ffe4428a16a0ad07020320
#
_entry.id   d0494dd8a2ffe4428a16a0ad07020320
#
_cell.length_a   1.000
_cell.length_b   1.000
_cell.length_c   1.000
_cell.angle_alpha   90.00
_cell.angle_beta   90.00
_cell.angle_gamma   90.00
#
_symmetry.space_group_name_H-M   'P 1'
#
loop_
_entity.id
_entity.type
_entity.pdbx_description
1 polymer ?
#
loop_
_entity_poly.entity_id
_entity_poly.type
_entity_poly.pdbx_seq_one_letter_code
_entity_poly.pdbx_strand_id
1 'polypeptide(L)'
;MSYHLTPSERSIMDILWDAKSPMSQASIVEKAKDANTMTWKERSIFSMVNSLLAKGIIEEDSFIRSGKTYARTFKPTTSRAEFYAHLVFDSLSEKELREFKSCLRSLSAGNAADVQPQDDDKVAE
;
A
#
# COMPACT_ATOMS: atom_id res chain seq x y z
N MET A 1 -6.30 -14.10 2.67
CA MET A 1 -5.68 -12.78 2.67
C MET A 1 -6.61 -11.76 3.31
N SER A 2 -6.11 -10.96 4.21
CA SER A 2 -6.91 -9.97 4.91
C SER A 2 -6.52 -8.57 4.44
N TYR A 3 -7.55 -7.74 4.18
CA TYR A 3 -7.32 -6.37 3.70
C TYR A 3 -7.58 -5.32 4.78
N HIS A 4 -7.79 -5.76 6.03
CA HIS A 4 -7.99 -4.86 7.15
C HIS A 4 -6.66 -4.62 7.86
N LEU A 5 -6.13 -3.43 7.72
CA LEU A 5 -4.84 -3.07 8.28
C LEU A 5 -5.00 -1.93 9.28
N THR A 6 -4.18 -1.97 10.34
CA THR A 6 -4.08 -0.83 11.24
C THR A 6 -3.39 0.32 10.51
N PRO A 7 -3.53 1.57 11.00
CA PRO A 7 -2.82 2.69 10.39
C PRO A 7 -1.31 2.48 10.33
N SER A 8 -0.73 1.85 11.36
CA SER A 8 0.71 1.56 11.38
C SER A 8 1.09 0.55 10.31
N GLU A 9 0.29 -0.50 10.17
CA GLU A 9 0.52 -1.50 9.12
C GLU A 9 0.38 -0.88 7.74
N ARG A 10 -0.58 0.02 7.56
CA ARG A 10 -0.77 0.72 6.30
C ARG A 10 0.45 1.57 5.95
N SER A 11 1.04 2.22 6.94
CA SER A 11 2.22 3.04 6.69
C SER A 11 3.40 2.18 6.22
N ILE A 12 3.55 0.98 6.76
CA ILE A 12 4.57 0.04 6.31
C ILE A 12 4.29 -0.41 4.88
N MET A 13 3.03 -0.70 4.57
CA MET A 13 2.67 -1.12 3.23
C MET A 13 2.92 0.00 2.20
N ASP A 14 2.68 1.25 2.57
CA ASP A 14 2.97 2.36 1.67
C ASP A 14 4.47 2.41 1.33
N ILE A 15 5.32 2.16 2.32
CA ILE A 15 6.76 2.10 2.08
C ILE A 15 7.10 0.96 1.12
N LEU A 16 6.51 -0.20 1.35
CA LEU A 16 6.79 -1.37 0.50
C LEU A 16 6.25 -1.20 -0.91
N TRP A 17 5.06 -0.60 -1.06
CA TRP A 17 4.49 -0.35 -2.39
C TRP A 17 5.29 0.69 -3.17
N ASP A 18 5.85 1.67 -2.49
CA ASP A 18 6.66 2.70 -3.14
C ASP A 18 8.07 2.22 -3.45
N ALA A 19 8.51 1.15 -2.78
CA ALA A 19 9.84 0.59 -3.01
C ALA A 19 9.89 -0.15 -4.34
N LYS A 20 11.02 -0.09 -5.00
CA LYS A 20 11.22 -0.76 -6.29
C LYS A 20 11.78 -2.16 -6.13
N SER A 21 12.10 -2.55 -4.92
CA SER A 21 12.66 -3.86 -4.63
C SER A 21 12.24 -4.28 -3.23
N PRO A 22 12.33 -5.58 -2.92
CA PRO A 22 12.01 -6.06 -1.58
C PRO A 22 12.89 -5.40 -0.52
N MET A 23 12.37 -5.26 0.69
CA MET A 23 13.04 -4.55 1.77
C MET A 23 13.12 -5.41 3.03
N SER A 24 14.24 -5.25 3.75
CA SER A 24 14.39 -5.85 5.08
C SER A 24 13.67 -4.99 6.12
N GLN A 25 13.48 -5.53 7.32
CA GLN A 25 12.88 -4.77 8.41
C GLN A 25 13.68 -3.49 8.70
N ALA A 26 15.01 -3.61 8.73
CA ALA A 26 15.86 -2.46 8.98
C ALA A 26 15.68 -1.37 7.92
N SER A 27 15.56 -1.78 6.66
CA SER A 27 15.36 -0.83 5.57
C SER A 27 14.00 -0.13 5.68
N ILE A 28 12.97 -0.85 6.09
CA ILE A 28 11.64 -0.27 6.30
C ILE A 28 11.70 0.80 7.40
N VAL A 29 12.36 0.48 8.52
CA VAL A 29 12.51 1.42 9.63
C VAL A 29 13.26 2.66 9.18
N GLU A 30 14.36 2.47 8.47
CA GLU A 30 15.18 3.57 7.98
C GLU A 30 14.38 4.49 7.05
N LYS A 31 13.61 3.89 6.15
CA LYS A 31 12.78 4.66 5.21
C LYS A 31 11.70 5.45 5.95
N ALA A 32 11.09 4.85 6.97
CA ALA A 32 10.07 5.53 7.76
C ALA A 32 10.67 6.73 8.52
N LYS A 33 11.87 6.57 9.04
CA LYS A 33 12.56 7.66 9.74
C LYS A 33 12.91 8.79 8.78
N ASP A 34 13.45 8.44 7.61
CA ASP A 34 13.86 9.43 6.60
C ASP A 34 12.67 10.24 6.12
N ALA A 35 11.53 9.60 5.93
CA ALA A 35 10.33 10.26 5.45
C ALA A 35 9.55 10.96 6.56
N ASN A 36 10.01 10.80 7.82
CA ASN A 36 9.34 11.36 8.99
C ASN A 36 7.88 10.90 9.09
N THR A 37 7.63 9.65 8.69
CA THR A 37 6.28 9.09 8.70
C THR A 37 6.11 8.02 9.77
N MET A 38 7.09 7.85 10.64
CA MET A 38 7.09 6.80 11.64
C MET A 38 6.21 7.16 12.83
N THR A 39 5.00 6.61 12.84
CA THR A 39 4.04 6.83 13.94
C THR A 39 4.03 5.69 14.93
N TRP A 40 4.86 4.68 14.71
CA TRP A 40 4.97 3.49 15.54
C TRP A 40 6.39 3.38 16.09
N LYS A 41 6.54 2.59 17.14
CA LYS A 41 7.85 2.41 17.77
C LYS A 41 8.69 1.44 16.94
N GLU A 42 9.96 1.76 16.80
CA GLU A 42 10.89 0.94 16.01
C GLU A 42 10.86 -0.53 16.45
N ARG A 43 10.79 -0.79 17.74
CA ARG A 43 10.75 -2.16 18.28
C ARG A 43 9.51 -2.94 17.87
N SER A 44 8.48 -2.25 17.35
CA SER A 44 7.23 -2.90 16.91
C SER A 44 7.34 -3.48 15.51
N ILE A 45 8.42 -3.18 14.80
CA ILE A 45 8.54 -3.60 13.39
C ILE A 45 8.40 -5.11 13.22
N PHE A 46 9.02 -5.88 14.11
CA PHE A 46 8.99 -7.33 14.02
C PHE A 46 7.55 -7.87 14.07
N SER A 47 6.78 -7.43 15.07
CA SER A 47 5.41 -7.92 15.21
C SER A 47 4.51 -7.42 14.10
N MET A 48 4.73 -6.19 13.60
CA MET A 48 3.93 -5.67 12.49
C MET A 48 4.21 -6.41 11.18
N VAL A 49 5.48 -6.72 10.91
CA VAL A 49 5.84 -7.51 9.73
C VAL A 49 5.24 -8.90 9.83
N ASN A 50 5.31 -9.52 11.01
CA ASN A 50 4.70 -10.84 11.20
C ASN A 50 3.19 -10.81 11.02
N SER A 51 2.54 -9.73 11.47
CA SER A 51 1.11 -9.55 11.28
C SER A 51 0.77 -9.47 9.78
N LEU A 52 1.55 -8.69 9.03
CA LEU A 52 1.34 -8.56 7.59
C LEU A 52 1.57 -9.88 6.86
N LEU A 53 2.57 -10.66 7.28
CA LEU A 53 2.80 -11.99 6.74
C LEU A 53 1.61 -12.90 7.02
N ALA A 54 1.09 -12.87 8.25
CA ALA A 54 -0.05 -13.68 8.63
C ALA A 54 -1.30 -13.30 7.83
N LYS A 55 -1.46 -12.03 7.51
CA LYS A 55 -2.58 -11.55 6.70
C LYS A 55 -2.41 -11.86 5.22
N GLY A 56 -1.23 -12.29 4.80
CA GLY A 56 -0.98 -12.62 3.41
C GLY A 56 -0.76 -11.42 2.50
N ILE A 57 -0.57 -10.23 3.06
CA ILE A 57 -0.40 -8.99 2.29
C ILE A 57 1.04 -8.83 1.82
N ILE A 58 1.98 -9.41 2.55
CA ILE A 58 3.38 -9.46 2.14
C ILE A 58 3.88 -10.89 2.16
N GLU A 59 5.00 -11.13 1.53
CA GLU A 59 5.66 -12.43 1.52
C GLU A 59 7.15 -12.22 1.60
N GLU A 60 7.87 -13.25 2.06
CA GLU A 60 9.33 -13.24 2.03
C GLU A 60 9.81 -13.38 0.61
N ASP A 61 10.78 -12.58 0.24
CA ASP A 61 11.38 -12.68 -1.08
C ASP A 61 12.69 -13.45 -1.03
N SER A 62 13.64 -12.97 -0.24
CA SER A 62 14.94 -13.61 -0.15
C SER A 62 15.66 -13.07 1.09
N PHE A 63 16.97 -13.27 1.11
CA PHE A 63 17.84 -12.76 2.17
C PHE A 63 18.86 -11.83 1.57
N ILE A 64 19.20 -10.78 2.33
CA ILE A 64 20.33 -9.92 1.97
C ILE A 64 21.35 -10.02 3.10
N ARG A 65 22.61 -9.80 2.75
CA ARG A 65 23.65 -9.82 3.75
C ARG A 65 23.57 -8.57 4.61
N SER A 66 23.62 -8.75 5.92
CA SER A 66 23.58 -7.66 6.87
C SER A 66 24.67 -7.91 7.90
N GLY A 67 25.85 -7.34 7.67
CA GLY A 67 27.00 -7.61 8.52
C GLY A 67 27.44 -9.07 8.40
N LYS A 68 27.44 -9.78 9.51
CA LYS A 68 27.83 -11.20 9.56
C LYS A 68 26.64 -12.13 9.41
N THR A 69 25.42 -11.59 9.32
CA THR A 69 24.21 -12.40 9.23
C THR A 69 23.43 -12.03 7.97
N TYR A 70 22.30 -12.68 7.78
CA TYR A 70 21.41 -12.41 6.66
C TYR A 70 20.09 -11.91 7.21
N ALA A 71 19.53 -10.90 6.54
CA ALA A 71 18.23 -10.37 6.89
C ALA A 71 17.23 -10.77 5.80
N ARG A 72 16.05 -11.20 6.22
CA ARG A 72 14.98 -11.52 5.28
C ARG A 72 14.48 -10.25 4.63
N THR A 73 14.11 -10.34 3.36
CA THR A 73 13.47 -9.24 2.65
C THR A 73 12.04 -9.60 2.34
N PHE A 74 11.19 -8.59 2.27
CA PHE A 74 9.75 -8.73 2.10
C PHE A 74 9.26 -7.89 0.95
N LYS A 75 8.23 -8.37 0.28
CA LYS A 75 7.59 -7.63 -0.80
C LYS A 75 6.08 -7.79 -0.70
N PRO A 76 5.32 -6.83 -1.25
CA PRO A 76 3.86 -6.96 -1.27
C PRO A 76 3.42 -8.12 -2.15
N THR A 77 2.32 -8.76 -1.77
CA THR A 77 1.71 -9.81 -2.58
C THR A 77 0.70 -9.23 -3.56
N THR A 78 0.35 -7.96 -3.38
CA THR A 78 -0.66 -7.28 -4.18
C THR A 78 -0.23 -5.82 -4.37
N SER A 79 -0.64 -5.22 -5.47
CA SER A 79 -0.35 -3.80 -5.69
C SER A 79 -1.25 -2.95 -4.80
N ARG A 80 -0.87 -1.67 -4.65
CA ARG A 80 -1.70 -0.73 -3.88
C ARG A 80 -3.10 -0.64 -4.46
N ALA A 81 -3.21 -0.55 -5.79
CA ALA A 81 -4.52 -0.47 -6.45
C ALA A 81 -5.35 -1.72 -6.20
N GLU A 82 -4.74 -2.89 -6.32
CA GLU A 82 -5.44 -4.15 -6.05
C GLU A 82 -5.90 -4.25 -4.60
N PHE A 83 -5.04 -3.82 -3.68
CA PHE A 83 -5.38 -3.85 -2.26
C PHE A 83 -6.65 -3.02 -2.00
N TYR A 84 -6.69 -1.80 -2.50
CA TYR A 84 -7.85 -0.94 -2.28
C TYR A 84 -9.08 -1.45 -3.01
N ALA A 85 -8.91 -2.06 -4.17
CA ALA A 85 -10.04 -2.66 -4.89
C ALA A 85 -10.67 -3.79 -4.08
N HIS A 86 -9.84 -4.67 -3.50
CA HIS A 86 -10.35 -5.75 -2.67
C HIS A 86 -10.99 -5.23 -1.40
N LEU A 87 -10.37 -4.24 -0.77
CA LEU A 87 -10.90 -3.65 0.46
C LEU A 87 -12.30 -3.08 0.21
N VAL A 88 -12.45 -2.35 -0.88
CA VAL A 88 -13.74 -1.75 -1.25
C VAL A 88 -14.75 -2.84 -1.59
N PHE A 89 -14.34 -3.80 -2.40
CA PHE A 89 -15.23 -4.89 -2.81
C PHE A 89 -15.77 -5.66 -1.60
N ASP A 90 -14.89 -5.92 -0.64
CA ASP A 90 -15.27 -6.67 0.57
C ASP A 90 -16.09 -5.84 1.55
N SER A 91 -15.99 -4.52 1.48
CA SER A 91 -16.60 -3.62 2.45
C SER A 91 -17.97 -3.10 2.03
N LEU A 92 -18.30 -3.13 0.76
CA LEU A 92 -19.50 -2.50 0.22
C LEU A 92 -20.48 -3.53 -0.34
N SER A 93 -21.77 -3.21 -0.23
CA SER A 93 -22.82 -4.00 -0.86
C SER A 93 -22.78 -3.78 -2.38
N GLU A 94 -23.52 -4.61 -3.11
CA GLU A 94 -23.59 -4.50 -4.56
C GLU A 94 -24.08 -3.11 -5.00
N LYS A 95 -25.10 -2.60 -4.29
CA LYS A 95 -25.64 -1.25 -4.58
C LYS A 95 -24.57 -0.18 -4.33
N GLU A 96 -23.88 -0.30 -3.18
CA GLU A 96 -22.84 0.66 -2.82
C GLU A 96 -21.66 0.61 -3.78
N LEU A 97 -21.34 -0.56 -4.31
CA LEU A 97 -20.27 -0.70 -5.29
C LEU A 97 -20.61 0.05 -6.58
N ARG A 98 -21.87 0.01 -7.02
CA ARG A 98 -22.31 0.76 -8.18
C ARG A 98 -22.15 2.26 -7.94
N GLU A 99 -22.55 2.71 -6.77
CA GLU A 99 -22.40 4.11 -6.38
C GLU A 99 -20.90 4.49 -6.31
N PHE A 100 -20.09 3.62 -5.76
CA PHE A 100 -18.65 3.84 -5.66
C PHE A 100 -18.02 4.03 -7.04
N LYS A 101 -18.38 3.18 -7.99
CA LYS A 101 -17.88 3.30 -9.37
C LYS A 101 -18.28 4.64 -9.99
N SER A 102 -19.50 5.08 -9.73
CA SER A 102 -19.98 6.37 -10.20
C SER A 102 -19.16 7.51 -9.60
N CYS A 103 -18.88 7.44 -8.29
CA CYS A 103 -18.07 8.44 -7.61
C CYS A 103 -16.67 8.50 -8.20
N LEU A 104 -16.07 7.35 -8.47
CA LEU A 104 -14.73 7.30 -9.08
C LEU A 104 -14.71 7.98 -10.43
N ARG A 105 -15.73 7.73 -11.26
CA ARG A 105 -15.82 8.37 -12.57
C ARG A 105 -15.94 9.88 -12.44
N SER A 106 -16.75 10.34 -11.46
CA SER A 106 -16.93 11.78 -11.24
C SER A 106 -15.62 12.43 -10.80
N LEU A 107 -14.90 11.79 -9.90
CA LEU A 107 -13.62 12.31 -9.43
C LEU A 107 -12.59 12.35 -10.55
N SER A 108 -12.54 11.31 -11.35
CA SER A 108 -11.63 11.27 -12.51
C SER A 108 -11.95 12.36 -13.51
N ALA A 109 -13.23 12.58 -13.79
CA ALA A 109 -13.67 13.63 -14.70
C ALA A 109 -13.35 15.01 -14.15
N GLY A 110 -13.58 15.20 -12.83
CA GLY A 110 -13.24 16.45 -12.17
C GLY A 110 -11.75 16.73 -12.23
N ASN A 111 -10.94 15.73 -11.95
CA ASN A 111 -9.48 15.87 -12.03
C ASN A 111 -9.03 16.21 -13.44
N ALA A 112 -9.61 15.54 -14.42
CA ALA A 112 -9.28 15.79 -15.81
C ALA A 112 -9.64 17.22 -16.20
N ALA A 113 -10.80 17.69 -15.77
CA ALA A 113 -11.25 19.05 -16.05
C ALA A 113 -10.33 20.08 -15.36
N ASP A 114 -9.91 19.80 -14.15
CA ASP A 114 -9.05 20.70 -13.40
C ASP A 114 -7.64 20.77 -13.97
N VAL A 115 -7.14 19.67 -14.44
CA VAL A 115 -5.78 19.58 -14.99
C VAL A 115 -5.72 20.17 -16.39
N GLN A 116 -6.77 19.98 -17.19
CA GLN A 116 -6.82 20.37 -18.58
C GLN A 116 -7.76 21.52 -18.79
N PRO A 117 -7.32 22.57 -19.20
CA PRO A 117 -8.22 23.56 -19.76
C PRO A 117 -8.74 23.08 -21.07
N GLN A 118 -8.22 21.58 -21.15
CA GLN A 118 -8.40 21.01 -21.90
C GLN A 118 -8.85 20.46 -22.59
N ASP A 119 -8.53 19.92 -22.74
CA ASP A 119 -8.82 19.19 -23.14
C ASP A 119 -9.53 18.70 -23.45
N ASP A 120 -9.37 18.53 -23.68
CA ASP A 120 -9.89 17.95 -23.80
C ASP A 120 -10.59 17.40 -23.86
N ASP A 121 -10.40 17.26 -24.06
CA ASP A 121 -10.89 16.71 -24.00
C ASP A 121 -11.52 16.05 -23.79
N LYS A 122 -11.32 15.82 -23.91
CA LYS A 122 -11.69 15.26 -23.54
C LYS A 122 -12.29 14.57 -23.22
N VAL A 123 -12.04 14.40 -23.19
CA VAL A 123 -12.49 13.82 -22.73
C VAL A 123 -13.10 13.00 -22.38
N ALA A 124 -12.87 12.68 -22.50
CA ALA A 124 -13.38 12.02 -22.10
C ALA A 124 -13.97 11.22 -21.68
N GLU A 125 -13.82 10.88 -21.63
CA GLU A 125 -14.31 10.37 -21.19
C GLU A 125 -14.71 9.93 -21.04
#